data_4294b1fd5be064239c347488995b34fc
#
_entry.id   4294b1fd5be064239c347488995b34fc
#
_cell.length_a   1.000
_cell.length_b   1.000
_cell.length_c   1.000
_cell.angle_alpha   90.00
_cell.angle_beta   90.00
_cell.angle_gamma   90.00
#
_symmetry.space_group_name_H-M   'P 1'
#
loop_
_entity.id
_entity.type
_entity.pdbx_description
1 polymer ?
#
loop_
_entity_poly.entity_id
_entity_poly.type
_entity_poly.pdbx_seq_one_letter_code
_entity_poly.pdbx_strand_id
1 'polypeptide(L)'
;MISQDSLWNRNFDVYDRLKKLNIDLGKKEDSISAPKGRRICTLTFTPSGLVFTSGTGGGSGALTNDDQDVEVGYQSGREAGIKHVRALHWGLDPFGTLNSIWYCVKCIGMVNSHGGGSFSKSPRVVDGYTKVFHDVLGGPLSESAEDGMDTSLSGWHTRSAVAGFDLPGHCSVEPEMIVQIDPELAIKIIRKRGPHI
;
A
#
# COMPACT_ATOMS: atom_id res chain seq x y z
N MET A 1 27.77 -5.54 15.19
CA MET A 1 27.05 -4.69 14.23
C MET A 1 26.24 -5.62 13.34
N ILE A 2 24.92 -5.52 13.37
CA ILE A 2 24.04 -6.21 12.43
C ILE A 2 24.25 -5.47 11.11
N SER A 3 24.64 -6.17 10.04
CA SER A 3 24.77 -5.54 8.72
C SER A 3 23.40 -5.03 8.29
N GLN A 4 23.33 -3.87 7.65
CA GLN A 4 22.10 -3.31 7.12
C GLN A 4 21.38 -4.32 6.21
N ASP A 5 22.14 -5.12 5.47
CA ASP A 5 21.60 -6.16 4.58
C ASP A 5 20.86 -7.29 5.31
N SER A 6 21.13 -7.54 6.59
CA SER A 6 20.50 -8.60 7.36
C SER A 6 19.13 -8.24 7.93
N LEU A 7 18.84 -6.93 8.09
CA LEU A 7 17.58 -6.46 8.67
C LEU A 7 16.40 -6.53 7.69
N TRP A 8 16.68 -6.48 6.38
CA TRP A 8 15.66 -6.38 5.33
C TRP A 8 15.67 -7.56 4.37
N ASN A 9 16.49 -8.58 4.68
CA ASN A 9 16.65 -9.74 3.81
C ASN A 9 15.41 -10.62 3.88
N ARG A 10 14.59 -10.55 2.84
CA ARG A 10 13.48 -11.47 2.63
C ARG A 10 14.03 -12.79 2.10
N ASN A 11 13.49 -13.90 2.60
CA ASN A 11 13.80 -15.25 2.10
C ASN A 11 12.97 -15.63 0.87
N PHE A 12 12.32 -14.66 0.21
CA PHE A 12 11.44 -14.86 -0.94
C PHE A 12 11.53 -13.70 -1.94
N ASP A 13 11.16 -13.97 -3.19
CA ASP A 13 10.96 -12.96 -4.21
C ASP A 13 9.51 -12.44 -4.17
N VAL A 14 9.36 -11.11 -4.20
CA VAL A 14 8.05 -10.45 -4.15
C VAL A 14 7.20 -10.80 -5.37
N TYR A 15 7.81 -10.96 -6.55
CA TYR A 15 7.08 -11.30 -7.78
C TYR A 15 6.56 -12.72 -7.79
N ASP A 16 7.25 -13.66 -7.15
CA ASP A 16 6.74 -15.02 -6.95
C ASP A 16 5.49 -15.03 -6.07
N ARG A 17 5.46 -14.17 -5.04
CA ARG A 17 4.26 -13.99 -4.21
C ARG A 17 3.11 -13.36 -4.99
N LEU A 18 3.36 -12.29 -5.73
CA LEU A 18 2.34 -11.67 -6.58
C LEU A 18 1.70 -12.69 -7.52
N LYS A 19 2.51 -13.57 -8.13
CA LYS A 19 2.04 -14.65 -8.98
C LYS A 19 1.15 -15.65 -8.24
N LYS A 20 1.56 -16.09 -7.03
CA LYS A 20 0.76 -17.00 -6.19
C LYS A 20 -0.56 -16.38 -5.76
N LEU A 21 -0.57 -15.07 -5.50
CA LEU A 21 -1.76 -14.30 -5.10
C LEU A 21 -2.64 -13.89 -6.28
N ASN A 22 -2.26 -14.23 -7.52
CA ASN A 22 -2.92 -13.78 -8.76
C ASN A 22 -3.04 -12.24 -8.83
N ILE A 23 -2.06 -11.51 -8.31
CA ILE A 23 -2.00 -10.05 -8.40
C ILE A 23 -1.29 -9.67 -9.69
N ASP A 24 -2.06 -9.19 -10.66
CA ASP A 24 -1.53 -8.59 -11.88
C ASP A 24 -1.09 -7.15 -11.63
N LEU A 25 0.09 -6.78 -12.09
CA LEU A 25 0.65 -5.43 -11.96
C LEU A 25 0.05 -4.43 -12.96
N GLY A 26 -0.72 -4.91 -13.94
CA GLY A 26 -1.38 -4.05 -14.91
C GLY A 26 -0.42 -3.24 -15.78
N LYS A 27 -0.94 -2.18 -16.39
CA LYS A 27 -0.14 -1.28 -17.21
C LYS A 27 0.31 -0.06 -16.40
N LYS A 28 1.44 0.50 -16.81
CA LYS A 28 2.03 1.68 -16.19
C LYS A 28 1.09 2.88 -16.23
N GLU A 29 0.46 3.10 -17.37
CA GLU A 29 -0.44 4.23 -17.62
C GLU A 29 -1.64 4.24 -16.67
N ASP A 30 -2.10 3.05 -16.28
CA ASP A 30 -3.25 2.88 -15.38
C ASP A 30 -2.86 3.03 -13.90
N SER A 31 -1.56 2.96 -13.60
CA SER A 31 -1.07 2.87 -12.22
C SER A 31 -0.42 4.16 -11.70
N ILE A 32 0.28 4.91 -12.56
CA ILE A 32 1.04 6.12 -12.17
C ILE A 32 0.78 7.34 -13.04
N SER A 33 -0.07 7.26 -14.05
CA SER A 33 -0.45 8.46 -14.80
C SER A 33 -1.45 9.28 -13.99
N ALA A 34 -1.05 10.50 -13.61
CA ALA A 34 -2.03 11.45 -13.11
C ALA A 34 -3.06 11.73 -14.21
N PRO A 35 -4.37 11.56 -13.96
CA PRO A 35 -5.39 11.97 -14.92
C PRO A 35 -5.17 13.42 -15.32
N LYS A 36 -5.35 13.73 -16.62
CA LYS A 36 -5.23 15.11 -17.13
C LYS A 36 -6.04 16.07 -16.25
N GLY A 37 -5.35 17.10 -15.73
CA GLY A 37 -5.95 18.12 -14.85
C GLY A 37 -5.83 17.87 -13.34
N ARG A 38 -5.34 16.72 -12.87
CA ARG A 38 -5.00 16.55 -11.45
C ARG A 38 -3.74 17.33 -11.10
N ARG A 39 -3.76 18.00 -9.94
CA ARG A 39 -2.63 18.77 -9.39
C ARG A 39 -1.86 17.98 -8.31
N ILE A 40 -2.01 16.67 -8.28
CA ILE A 40 -1.37 15.78 -7.32
C ILE A 40 -0.58 14.69 -8.06
N CYS A 41 0.54 14.29 -7.50
CA CYS A 41 1.35 13.17 -7.98
C CYS A 41 0.88 11.86 -7.32
N THR A 42 1.19 10.73 -7.94
CA THR A 42 0.88 9.40 -7.36
C THR A 42 1.88 9.02 -6.28
N LEU A 43 3.16 9.32 -6.50
CA LEU A 43 4.25 9.01 -5.59
C LEU A 43 5.15 10.24 -5.39
N THR A 44 5.67 10.39 -4.18
CA THR A 44 6.74 11.35 -3.87
C THR A 44 7.92 10.63 -3.24
N PHE A 45 9.09 10.79 -3.85
CA PHE A 45 10.37 10.25 -3.36
C PHE A 45 11.13 11.32 -2.60
N THR A 46 11.70 10.96 -1.45
CA THR A 46 12.62 11.83 -0.71
C THR A 46 14.06 11.34 -0.83
N PRO A 47 15.07 12.22 -0.69
CA PRO A 47 16.47 11.80 -0.69
C PRO A 47 16.84 10.80 0.41
N SER A 48 16.07 10.75 1.50
CA SER A 48 16.24 9.78 2.59
C SER A 48 15.69 8.39 2.28
N GLY A 49 15.07 8.19 1.10
CA GLY A 49 14.49 6.91 0.70
C GLY A 49 13.04 6.70 1.13
N LEU A 50 12.40 7.67 1.77
CA LEU A 50 10.97 7.58 2.01
C LEU A 50 10.20 7.81 0.70
N VAL A 51 9.22 6.96 0.45
CA VAL A 51 8.29 7.06 -0.67
C VAL A 51 6.88 7.20 -0.11
N PHE A 52 6.23 8.31 -0.43
CA PHE A 52 4.86 8.60 -0.05
C PHE A 52 3.93 8.25 -1.19
N THR A 53 2.85 7.54 -0.92
CA THR A 53 1.77 7.35 -1.91
C THR A 53 0.68 8.41 -1.69
N SER A 54 0.05 8.81 -2.77
CA SER A 54 -1.22 9.53 -2.68
C SER A 54 -2.34 8.60 -2.24
N GLY A 55 -3.42 9.13 -1.69
CA GLY A 55 -4.62 8.35 -1.40
C GLY A 55 -5.15 7.65 -2.65
N THR A 56 -5.54 6.39 -2.52
CA THR A 56 -6.08 5.59 -3.62
C THR A 56 -7.37 4.91 -3.21
N GLY A 57 -8.46 5.27 -3.89
CA GLY A 57 -9.79 4.75 -3.59
C GLY A 57 -9.97 3.28 -3.96
N GLY A 58 -10.65 2.54 -3.07
CA GLY A 58 -11.18 1.20 -3.31
C GLY A 58 -12.67 1.13 -3.01
N GLY A 59 -13.39 0.31 -3.78
CA GLY A 59 -14.84 0.13 -3.64
C GLY A 59 -15.65 1.39 -3.96
N SER A 60 -16.91 1.35 -3.56
CA SER A 60 -17.85 2.46 -3.76
C SER A 60 -18.92 2.49 -2.67
N GLY A 61 -19.27 3.68 -2.21
CA GLY A 61 -20.32 3.93 -1.24
C GLY A 61 -19.86 3.98 0.21
N ALA A 62 -20.71 4.56 1.05
CA ALA A 62 -20.46 4.66 2.47
C ALA A 62 -20.90 3.37 3.19
N LEU A 63 -20.11 2.95 4.17
CA LEU A 63 -20.28 1.71 4.93
C LEU A 63 -21.07 1.94 6.21
N THR A 64 -21.80 0.91 6.65
CA THR A 64 -22.43 0.82 7.96
C THR A 64 -21.68 -0.14 8.87
N ASN A 65 -22.08 -0.23 10.15
CA ASN A 65 -21.51 -1.23 11.07
C ASN A 65 -22.04 -2.66 10.82
N ASP A 66 -22.85 -2.88 9.81
CA ASP A 66 -23.30 -4.20 9.40
C ASP A 66 -22.09 -5.04 8.94
N ASP A 67 -22.08 -6.32 9.30
CA ASP A 67 -20.93 -7.19 9.01
C ASP A 67 -20.72 -7.42 7.50
N GLN A 68 -21.80 -7.38 6.70
CA GLN A 68 -21.72 -7.47 5.24
C GLN A 68 -21.05 -6.23 4.64
N ASP A 69 -21.41 -5.04 5.09
CA ASP A 69 -20.77 -3.78 4.67
C ASP A 69 -19.30 -3.73 5.08
N VAL A 70 -18.97 -4.24 6.27
CA VAL A 70 -17.59 -4.33 6.75
C VAL A 70 -16.76 -5.27 5.88
N GLU A 71 -17.32 -6.39 5.44
CA GLU A 71 -16.66 -7.30 4.50
C GLU A 71 -16.46 -6.65 3.12
N VAL A 72 -17.47 -5.97 2.60
CA VAL A 72 -17.34 -5.15 1.38
C VAL A 72 -16.24 -4.11 1.53
N GLY A 73 -16.18 -3.44 2.67
CA GLY A 73 -15.13 -2.49 3.02
C GLY A 73 -13.74 -3.13 3.06
N TYR A 74 -13.63 -4.32 3.65
CA TYR A 74 -12.38 -5.10 3.67
C TYR A 74 -11.88 -5.41 2.25
N GLN A 75 -12.76 -5.88 1.35
CA GLN A 75 -12.41 -6.14 -0.04
C GLN A 75 -12.05 -4.85 -0.79
N SER A 76 -12.71 -3.74 -0.48
CA SER A 76 -12.37 -2.41 -1.00
C SER A 76 -10.97 -1.98 -0.55
N GLY A 77 -10.59 -2.28 0.69
CA GLY A 77 -9.24 -2.08 1.21
C GLY A 77 -8.21 -2.91 0.44
N ARG A 78 -8.51 -4.18 0.16
CA ARG A 78 -7.63 -5.03 -0.68
C ARG A 78 -7.45 -4.46 -2.08
N GLU A 79 -8.52 -4.00 -2.72
CA GLU A 79 -8.46 -3.35 -4.03
C GLU A 79 -7.51 -2.14 -4.03
N ALA A 80 -7.66 -1.26 -3.05
CA ALA A 80 -6.78 -0.10 -2.88
C ALA A 80 -5.31 -0.50 -2.63
N GLY A 81 -5.07 -1.54 -1.84
CA GLY A 81 -3.73 -2.09 -1.59
C GLY A 81 -3.06 -2.60 -2.86
N ILE A 82 -3.79 -3.32 -3.70
CA ILE A 82 -3.29 -3.81 -5.00
C ILE A 82 -2.94 -2.63 -5.92
N LYS A 83 -3.78 -1.58 -5.96
CA LYS A 83 -3.48 -0.35 -6.72
C LYS A 83 -2.20 0.31 -6.25
N HIS A 84 -1.94 0.37 -4.95
CA HIS A 84 -0.68 0.91 -4.41
C HIS A 84 0.54 0.02 -4.73
N VAL A 85 0.42 -1.30 -4.66
CA VAL A 85 1.49 -2.21 -5.09
C VAL A 85 1.86 -1.98 -6.56
N ARG A 86 0.87 -1.78 -7.43
CA ARG A 86 1.06 -1.42 -8.84
C ARG A 86 1.77 -0.07 -9.00
N ALA A 87 1.31 0.95 -8.27
CA ALA A 87 1.90 2.28 -8.31
C ALA A 87 3.37 2.25 -7.86
N LEU A 88 3.69 1.54 -6.77
CA LEU A 88 5.06 1.37 -6.29
C LEU A 88 5.93 0.62 -7.30
N HIS A 89 5.41 -0.46 -7.92
CA HIS A 89 6.14 -1.17 -8.98
C HIS A 89 6.55 -0.25 -10.11
N TRP A 90 5.58 0.44 -10.71
CA TRP A 90 5.83 1.31 -11.87
C TRP A 90 6.58 2.60 -11.52
N GLY A 91 6.46 3.06 -10.27
CA GLY A 91 7.23 4.19 -9.77
C GLY A 91 8.71 3.86 -9.58
N LEU A 92 9.03 2.64 -9.20
CA LEU A 92 10.41 2.17 -9.04
C LEU A 92 11.06 1.79 -10.38
N ASP A 93 10.29 1.28 -11.36
CA ASP A 93 10.78 0.88 -12.67
C ASP A 93 11.31 2.08 -13.48
N PRO A 94 12.44 1.99 -14.22
CA PRO A 94 13.35 0.84 -14.38
C PRO A 94 14.54 0.85 -13.41
N PHE A 95 14.52 1.65 -12.36
CA PHE A 95 15.68 1.87 -11.49
C PHE A 95 15.77 0.86 -10.35
N GLY A 96 14.62 0.32 -9.93
CA GLY A 96 14.45 -0.66 -8.88
C GLY A 96 13.23 -1.53 -9.11
N THR A 97 12.90 -2.35 -8.14
CA THR A 97 11.78 -3.29 -8.15
C THR A 97 11.05 -3.27 -6.81
N LEU A 98 9.94 -3.98 -6.66
CA LEU A 98 9.28 -4.13 -5.36
C LEU A 98 10.19 -4.81 -4.31
N ASN A 99 11.16 -5.61 -4.73
CA ASN A 99 12.19 -6.13 -3.83
C ASN A 99 13.09 -5.05 -3.23
N SER A 100 13.13 -3.85 -3.82
CA SER A 100 13.88 -2.70 -3.29
C SER A 100 13.18 -1.99 -2.11
N ILE A 101 11.94 -2.36 -1.79
CA ILE A 101 11.23 -1.83 -0.62
C ILE A 101 11.78 -2.54 0.61
N TRP A 102 12.38 -1.79 1.53
CA TRP A 102 12.90 -2.34 2.77
C TRP A 102 11.77 -2.68 3.74
N TYR A 103 10.86 -1.72 3.99
CA TYR A 103 9.70 -1.92 4.86
C TYR A 103 8.63 -0.85 4.64
N CYS A 104 7.42 -1.17 5.10
CA CYS A 104 6.33 -0.21 5.23
C CYS A 104 6.48 0.56 6.54
N VAL A 105 6.31 1.89 6.49
CA VAL A 105 6.50 2.77 7.65
C VAL A 105 5.19 3.09 8.32
N LYS A 106 4.25 3.63 7.54
CA LYS A 106 2.98 4.16 8.04
C LYS A 106 1.88 4.00 7.02
N CYS A 107 0.72 3.55 7.49
CA CYS A 107 -0.54 3.61 6.77
C CYS A 107 -1.52 4.54 7.47
N ILE A 108 -2.23 5.34 6.70
CA ILE A 108 -3.45 6.03 7.11
C ILE A 108 -4.57 5.47 6.25
N GLY A 109 -5.57 4.86 6.86
CA GLY A 109 -6.76 4.35 6.18
C GLY A 109 -7.97 5.21 6.52
N MET A 110 -8.54 5.86 5.52
CA MET A 110 -9.75 6.66 5.61
C MET A 110 -10.92 5.83 5.10
N VAL A 111 -11.98 5.74 5.89
CA VAL A 111 -13.17 4.94 5.58
C VAL A 111 -14.38 5.85 5.43
N ASN A 112 -15.06 5.74 4.30
CA ASN A 112 -16.33 6.39 4.06
C ASN A 112 -17.41 5.64 4.83
N SER A 113 -18.12 6.32 5.72
CA SER A 113 -19.10 5.67 6.58
C SER A 113 -20.37 6.49 6.78
N HIS A 114 -21.49 5.81 6.79
CA HIS A 114 -22.75 6.40 7.26
C HIS A 114 -22.70 6.66 8.76
N GLY A 115 -23.23 7.80 9.18
CA GLY A 115 -23.34 8.16 10.59
C GLY A 115 -22.07 8.68 11.27
N GLY A 116 -21.04 9.03 10.49
CA GLY A 116 -19.85 9.70 11.01
C GLY A 116 -19.16 8.95 12.14
N GLY A 117 -19.02 9.59 13.32
CA GLY A 117 -18.30 9.03 14.45
C GLY A 117 -18.88 7.77 15.11
N SER A 118 -20.04 7.29 14.67
CA SER A 118 -20.62 6.02 15.17
C SER A 118 -20.04 4.77 14.48
N PHE A 119 -19.29 4.91 13.38
CA PHE A 119 -18.67 3.78 12.71
C PHE A 119 -17.42 3.31 13.46
N SER A 120 -17.48 2.12 14.05
CA SER A 120 -16.41 1.56 14.91
C SER A 120 -15.55 0.50 14.21
N LYS A 121 -15.88 0.13 12.97
CA LYS A 121 -15.26 -0.99 12.25
C LYS A 121 -14.14 -0.58 11.28
N SER A 122 -13.74 0.70 11.27
CA SER A 122 -12.67 1.19 10.38
C SER A 122 -11.37 0.39 10.47
N PRO A 123 -10.90 -0.11 11.65
CA PRO A 123 -9.72 -0.96 11.69
C PRO A 123 -9.88 -2.22 10.84
N ARG A 124 -11.04 -2.90 10.90
CA ARG A 124 -11.31 -4.13 10.16
C ARG A 124 -11.37 -3.89 8.64
N VAL A 125 -11.94 -2.77 8.21
CA VAL A 125 -11.93 -2.37 6.80
C VAL A 125 -10.49 -2.18 6.30
N VAL A 126 -9.67 -1.45 7.07
CA VAL A 126 -8.27 -1.19 6.71
C VAL A 126 -7.39 -2.44 6.85
N ASP A 127 -7.81 -3.47 7.57
CA ASP A 127 -7.13 -4.78 7.59
C ASP A 127 -7.01 -5.37 6.18
N GLY A 128 -8.02 -5.18 5.31
CA GLY A 128 -7.95 -5.62 3.92
C GLY A 128 -6.77 -5.02 3.16
N TYR A 129 -6.53 -3.73 3.35
CA TYR A 129 -5.36 -3.03 2.78
C TYR A 129 -4.05 -3.53 3.39
N THR A 130 -3.97 -3.60 4.72
CA THR A 130 -2.80 -4.08 5.45
C THR A 130 -2.41 -5.49 5.02
N LYS A 131 -3.41 -6.38 4.87
CA LYS A 131 -3.16 -7.77 4.46
C LYS A 131 -2.45 -7.87 3.10
N VAL A 132 -2.77 -7.01 2.14
CA VAL A 132 -2.06 -7.01 0.84
C VAL A 132 -0.57 -6.78 1.04
N PHE A 133 -0.17 -5.81 1.85
CA PHE A 133 1.26 -5.54 2.10
C PHE A 133 1.92 -6.67 2.90
N HIS A 134 1.21 -7.29 3.84
CA HIS A 134 1.71 -8.46 4.55
C HIS A 134 1.89 -9.66 3.62
N ASP A 135 0.93 -9.93 2.74
CA ASP A 135 1.00 -11.03 1.78
C ASP A 135 2.14 -10.81 0.77
N VAL A 136 2.35 -9.57 0.32
CA VAL A 136 3.33 -9.24 -0.73
C VAL A 136 4.73 -9.06 -0.18
N LEU A 137 4.89 -8.34 0.93
CA LEU A 137 6.19 -7.96 1.49
C LEU A 137 6.58 -8.74 2.76
N GLY A 138 5.66 -9.53 3.31
CA GLY A 138 5.82 -10.25 4.56
C GLY A 138 5.26 -9.52 5.76
N GLY A 139 4.63 -10.26 6.66
CA GLY A 139 4.03 -9.72 7.88
C GLY A 139 3.12 -10.73 8.58
N PRO A 140 2.68 -10.44 9.81
CA PRO A 140 1.96 -11.40 10.65
C PRO A 140 0.57 -11.80 10.15
N LEU A 141 -0.02 -11.07 9.20
CA LEU A 141 -1.29 -11.45 8.55
C LEU A 141 -1.07 -12.17 7.21
N SER A 142 0.18 -12.42 6.81
CA SER A 142 0.49 -13.21 5.62
C SER A 142 0.09 -14.67 5.83
N GLU A 143 -0.54 -15.29 4.83
CA GLU A 143 -0.82 -16.73 4.85
C GLU A 143 0.46 -17.56 5.01
N SER A 144 1.58 -17.09 4.45
CA SER A 144 2.89 -17.73 4.61
C SER A 144 3.46 -17.65 6.03
N ALA A 145 2.94 -16.76 6.89
CA ALA A 145 3.38 -16.64 8.28
C ALA A 145 2.84 -17.77 9.15
N GLU A 146 1.68 -18.33 8.83
CA GLU A 146 1.07 -19.46 9.54
C GLU A 146 1.92 -20.74 9.40
N ASP A 147 2.61 -20.89 8.27
CA ASP A 147 3.49 -22.02 8.01
C ASP A 147 4.91 -21.85 8.59
N GLY A 148 5.17 -20.77 9.32
CA GLY A 148 6.50 -20.47 9.90
C GLY A 148 7.60 -20.18 8.87
N MET A 149 7.26 -20.10 7.59
CA MET A 149 8.21 -19.87 6.49
C MET A 149 8.53 -18.39 6.24
N ASP A 150 7.67 -17.48 6.71
CA ASP A 150 7.85 -16.05 6.50
C ASP A 150 8.30 -15.34 7.77
N THR A 151 9.57 -15.06 7.86
CA THR A 151 10.17 -14.28 8.96
C THR A 151 10.27 -12.79 8.64
N SER A 152 9.93 -12.38 7.41
CA SER A 152 10.00 -10.98 7.01
C SER A 152 8.84 -10.18 7.62
N LEU A 153 9.17 -9.03 8.16
CA LEU A 153 8.21 -8.05 8.69
C LEU A 153 8.15 -6.78 7.82
N SER A 154 8.65 -6.85 6.59
CA SER A 154 8.75 -5.68 5.70
C SER A 154 7.40 -5.04 5.35
N GLY A 155 6.32 -5.80 5.32
CA GLY A 155 4.96 -5.29 5.13
C GLY A 155 4.32 -4.77 6.42
N TRP A 156 4.89 -5.05 7.59
CA TRP A 156 4.35 -4.63 8.87
C TRP A 156 4.58 -3.12 9.07
N HIS A 157 3.57 -2.41 9.51
CA HIS A 157 3.60 -0.95 9.58
C HIS A 157 2.74 -0.41 10.73
N THR A 158 3.05 0.80 11.17
CA THR A 158 2.15 1.55 12.05
C THR A 158 0.94 2.05 11.27
N ARG A 159 -0.24 2.06 11.89
CA ARG A 159 -1.49 2.38 11.22
C ARG A 159 -2.38 3.30 12.03
N SER A 160 -3.10 4.18 11.32
CA SER A 160 -4.29 4.86 11.81
C SER A 160 -5.46 4.51 10.88
N ALA A 161 -6.59 4.08 11.44
CA ALA A 161 -7.81 3.83 10.70
C ALA A 161 -8.89 4.79 11.22
N VAL A 162 -9.35 5.67 10.36
CA VAL A 162 -10.33 6.70 10.69
C VAL A 162 -11.57 6.55 9.82
N ALA A 163 -12.72 6.84 10.37
CA ALA A 163 -13.96 6.92 9.62
C ALA A 163 -14.38 8.37 9.50
N GLY A 164 -14.97 8.73 8.37
CA GLY A 164 -15.40 10.09 8.08
C GLY A 164 -16.53 10.12 7.06
N PHE A 165 -16.91 11.32 6.71
CA PHE A 165 -17.90 11.58 5.69
C PHE A 165 -17.23 11.65 4.34
N ASP A 166 -17.85 11.04 3.35
CA ASP A 166 -17.58 11.16 1.92
C ASP A 166 -16.09 11.27 1.52
N LEU A 167 -15.65 10.32 0.74
CA LEU A 167 -14.31 10.29 0.15
C LEU A 167 -14.41 10.66 -1.34
N PRO A 168 -13.33 11.18 -1.95
CA PRO A 168 -13.30 11.52 -3.37
C PRO A 168 -13.79 10.37 -4.25
N GLY A 169 -14.72 10.67 -5.16
CA GLY A 169 -15.33 9.68 -6.05
C GLY A 169 -16.24 8.68 -5.34
N HIS A 170 -16.71 9.00 -4.13
CA HIS A 170 -17.57 8.13 -3.30
C HIS A 170 -16.97 6.75 -3.03
N CYS A 171 -15.64 6.61 -3.03
CA CYS A 171 -15.00 5.33 -2.68
C CYS A 171 -15.29 4.95 -1.22
N SER A 172 -15.29 3.65 -0.93
CA SER A 172 -15.55 3.13 0.42
C SER A 172 -14.34 3.30 1.34
N VAL A 173 -13.14 3.25 0.78
CA VAL A 173 -11.88 3.40 1.52
C VAL A 173 -10.83 4.10 0.67
N GLU A 174 -10.03 4.97 1.29
CA GLU A 174 -8.92 5.65 0.65
C GLU A 174 -7.70 5.62 1.59
N PRO A 175 -6.86 4.61 1.51
CA PRO A 175 -5.63 4.53 2.29
C PRO A 175 -4.48 5.27 1.61
N GLU A 176 -3.48 5.63 2.45
CA GLU A 176 -2.15 6.12 2.07
C GLU A 176 -1.08 5.27 2.72
N MET A 177 0.09 5.16 2.07
CA MET A 177 1.22 4.39 2.59
C MET A 177 2.51 5.20 2.47
N ILE A 178 3.36 5.04 3.46
CA ILE A 178 4.76 5.47 3.39
C ILE A 178 5.61 4.20 3.44
N VAL A 179 6.50 4.04 2.45
CA VAL A 179 7.47 2.94 2.44
C VAL A 179 8.90 3.49 2.45
N GLN A 180 9.85 2.68 2.89
CA GLN A 180 11.28 2.97 2.85
C GLN A 180 11.94 2.12 1.78
N ILE A 181 12.75 2.77 0.95
CA ILE A 181 13.67 2.14 0.00
C ILE A 181 15.10 2.59 0.28
N ASP A 182 16.07 2.04 -0.44
CA ASP A 182 17.45 2.51 -0.38
C ASP A 182 17.54 4.00 -0.73
N PRO A 183 18.17 4.84 0.10
CA PRO A 183 18.38 6.27 -0.19
C PRO A 183 19.15 6.51 -1.50
N GLU A 184 20.12 5.68 -1.86
CA GLU A 184 20.85 5.84 -3.12
C GLU A 184 19.95 5.58 -4.32
N LEU A 185 19.07 4.56 -4.23
CA LEU A 185 18.06 4.30 -5.25
C LEU A 185 17.09 5.49 -5.37
N ALA A 186 16.61 6.03 -4.25
CA ALA A 186 15.72 7.18 -4.25
C ALA A 186 16.38 8.40 -4.91
N ILE A 187 17.64 8.71 -4.56
CA ILE A 187 18.41 9.79 -5.19
C ILE A 187 18.56 9.57 -6.70
N LYS A 188 18.83 8.32 -7.12
CA LYS A 188 18.91 7.98 -8.55
C LYS A 188 17.61 8.24 -9.30
N ILE A 189 16.46 7.87 -8.71
CA ILE A 189 15.13 8.12 -9.27
C ILE A 189 14.89 9.63 -9.38
N ILE A 190 15.12 10.38 -8.29
CA ILE A 190 14.90 11.83 -8.22
C ILE A 190 15.72 12.56 -9.28
N ARG A 191 17.00 12.18 -9.46
CA ARG A 191 17.87 12.79 -10.47
C ARG A 191 17.41 12.54 -11.90
N LYS A 192 16.72 11.44 -12.18
CA LYS A 192 16.33 11.04 -13.52
C LYS A 192 14.90 11.44 -13.89
N ARG A 193 14.00 11.52 -12.92
CA ARG A 193 12.56 11.76 -13.14
C ARG A 193 12.00 12.94 -12.34
N GLY A 194 12.75 13.47 -11.38
CA GLY A 194 12.23 14.36 -10.36
C GLY A 194 11.64 13.57 -9.16
N PRO A 195 11.30 14.30 -8.08
CA PRO A 195 10.80 13.68 -6.85
C PRO A 195 9.33 13.22 -6.92
N HIS A 196 8.58 13.66 -7.92
CA HIS A 196 7.15 13.43 -8.05
C HIS A 196 6.83 12.65 -9.33
N ILE A 197 6.01 11.59 -9.18
CA ILE A 197 5.56 10.71 -10.26
C ILE A 197 4.03 10.58 -10.22
#